data_d1b4dd1b7ab735c0addca794c8a759eb
#
_entry.id   d1b4dd1b7ab735c0addca794c8a759eb
#
_cell.length_a   1.000
_cell.length_b   1.000
_cell.length_c   1.000
_cell.angle_alpha   90.00
_cell.angle_beta   90.00
_cell.angle_gamma   90.00
#
_symmetry.space_group_name_H-M   'P 1'
#
loop_
_entity.id
_entity.type
_entity.pdbx_description
1 polymer ?
#
loop_
_entity_poly.entity_id
_entity_poly.type
_entity_poly.pdbx_seq_one_letter_code
_entity_poly.pdbx_strand_id
1 'polypeptide(L)'
;MTVLDDFRRLTGNIFLGGHTRRSLSTEALDVIDPATEDKLGEVAETTEAEIDEAIAIGHTAQKKWWAMSGLERSEIMHEVANRMHHMRPRLAEAMTREMGKPYKESADEVEWSVSAIRYNAETGRSDAGRVMGNEIQGHLNYTLKLPLGVVVSIQTFNYPLTLLAWQSGAALAAGN
;
A
#
# COMPACT_ATOMS: atom_id res chain seq x y z
N MET A 1 18.15 -13.40 8.70
CA MET A 1 16.99 -13.82 7.87
C MET A 1 17.22 -13.24 6.49
N THR A 2 17.34 -14.05 5.46
CA THR A 2 17.60 -13.66 4.08
C THR A 2 16.29 -13.30 3.36
N VAL A 3 16.37 -12.67 2.18
CA VAL A 3 15.18 -12.43 1.34
C VAL A 3 14.52 -13.76 0.91
N LEU A 4 15.31 -14.81 0.67
CA LEU A 4 14.78 -16.14 0.37
C LEU A 4 13.98 -16.75 1.53
N ASP A 5 14.36 -16.45 2.78
CA ASP A 5 13.56 -16.88 3.94
C ASP A 5 12.20 -16.15 3.98
N ASP A 6 12.12 -14.91 3.47
CA ASP A 6 10.85 -14.19 3.35
C ASP A 6 9.94 -14.83 2.31
N PHE A 7 10.43 -15.14 1.13
CA PHE A 7 9.64 -15.83 0.10
C PHE A 7 9.07 -17.14 0.64
N ARG A 8 9.91 -17.97 1.29
CA ARG A 8 9.47 -19.24 1.89
C ARG A 8 8.40 -19.04 2.97
N ARG A 9 8.59 -18.03 3.84
CA ARG A 9 7.64 -17.73 4.92
C ARG A 9 6.30 -17.24 4.39
N LEU A 10 6.28 -16.50 3.28
CA LEU A 10 5.08 -15.93 2.68
C LEU A 10 4.37 -16.92 1.74
N THR A 11 5.04 -18.01 1.34
CA THR A 11 4.47 -19.02 0.43
C THR A 11 3.11 -19.52 0.92
N GLY A 12 2.10 -19.39 0.07
CA GLY A 12 0.73 -19.82 0.34
C GLY A 12 0.00 -19.04 1.42
N ASN A 13 0.55 -17.92 1.87
CA ASN A 13 -0.05 -17.07 2.89
C ASN A 13 -0.59 -15.77 2.28
N ILE A 14 -1.61 -15.22 2.95
CA ILE A 14 -2.15 -13.88 2.72
C ILE A 14 -1.92 -13.02 3.96
N PHE A 15 -1.87 -11.70 3.78
CA PHE A 15 -1.86 -10.75 4.89
C PHE A 15 -3.24 -10.11 5.01
N LEU A 16 -3.94 -10.36 6.09
CA LEU A 16 -5.30 -9.94 6.30
C LEU A 16 -5.55 -9.54 7.76
N GLY A 17 -6.19 -8.41 7.98
CA GLY A 17 -6.52 -7.93 9.32
C GLY A 17 -5.32 -7.66 10.23
N GLY A 18 -4.14 -7.36 9.65
CA GLY A 18 -2.89 -7.15 10.39
C GLY A 18 -2.10 -8.43 10.68
N HIS A 19 -2.53 -9.57 10.17
CA HIS A 19 -1.91 -10.87 10.42
C HIS A 19 -1.62 -11.63 9.13
N THR A 20 -0.51 -12.36 9.11
CA THR A 20 -0.22 -13.35 8.05
C THR A 20 -0.89 -14.66 8.43
N ARG A 21 -1.67 -15.22 7.51
CA ARG A 21 -2.31 -16.53 7.67
C ARG A 21 -2.28 -17.32 6.36
N ARG A 22 -2.48 -18.62 6.43
CA ARG A 22 -2.66 -19.47 5.25
C ARG A 22 -3.94 -19.07 4.52
N SER A 23 -3.88 -18.96 3.18
CA SER A 23 -5.08 -18.83 2.36
C SER A 23 -5.94 -20.09 2.45
N LEU A 24 -7.25 -19.92 2.29
CA LEU A 24 -8.21 -21.01 2.18
C LEU A 24 -8.20 -21.65 0.79
N SER A 25 -7.62 -20.98 -0.22
CA SER A 25 -7.43 -21.52 -1.55
C SER A 25 -6.36 -22.62 -1.56
N THR A 26 -6.58 -23.64 -2.38
CA THR A 26 -5.58 -24.66 -2.70
C THR A 26 -4.75 -24.28 -3.93
N GLU A 27 -5.13 -23.22 -4.63
CA GLU A 27 -4.45 -22.73 -5.83
C GLU A 27 -3.42 -21.66 -5.47
N ALA A 28 -2.30 -21.68 -6.15
CA ALA A 28 -1.20 -20.73 -5.97
C ALA A 28 -0.44 -20.54 -7.28
N LEU A 29 0.16 -19.37 -7.42
CA LEU A 29 1.03 -19.03 -8.54
C LEU A 29 2.49 -19.11 -8.09
N ASP A 30 3.31 -19.77 -8.89
CA ASP A 30 4.75 -19.85 -8.64
C ASP A 30 5.42 -18.48 -8.85
N VAL A 31 6.29 -18.11 -7.92
CA VAL A 31 7.20 -16.98 -8.05
C VAL A 31 8.58 -17.52 -8.45
N ILE A 32 9.01 -17.17 -9.65
CA ILE A 32 10.25 -17.66 -10.26
C ILE A 32 11.25 -16.51 -10.37
N ASP A 33 12.50 -16.76 -10.02
CA ASP A 33 13.61 -15.86 -10.33
C ASP A 33 13.91 -15.94 -11.86
N PRO A 34 13.66 -14.88 -12.63
CA PRO A 34 13.82 -14.95 -14.09
C PRO A 34 15.28 -15.06 -14.55
N ALA A 35 16.25 -14.82 -13.68
CA ALA A 35 17.66 -14.93 -14.00
C ALA A 35 18.23 -16.35 -13.82
N THR A 36 17.69 -17.10 -12.86
CA THR A 36 18.16 -18.46 -12.51
C THR A 36 17.15 -19.55 -12.82
N GLU A 37 15.90 -19.16 -13.08
CA GLU A 37 14.73 -20.06 -13.23
C GLU A 37 14.38 -20.85 -11.96
N ASP A 38 14.97 -20.48 -10.82
CA ASP A 38 14.68 -21.11 -9.54
C ASP A 38 13.34 -20.62 -8.99
N LYS A 39 12.59 -21.53 -8.39
CA LYS A 39 11.37 -21.20 -7.65
C LYS A 39 11.73 -20.55 -6.33
N LEU A 40 11.31 -19.31 -6.12
CA LEU A 40 11.48 -18.53 -4.89
C LEU A 40 10.42 -18.87 -3.84
N GLY A 41 9.19 -19.07 -4.29
CA GLY A 41 8.04 -19.32 -3.44
C GLY A 41 6.75 -19.39 -4.23
N GLU A 42 5.61 -19.20 -3.56
CA GLU A 42 4.28 -19.19 -4.17
C GLU A 42 3.45 -18.03 -3.62
N VAL A 43 2.65 -17.41 -4.46
CA VAL A 43 1.58 -16.48 -4.07
C VAL A 43 0.27 -17.25 -4.07
N ALA A 44 -0.39 -17.29 -2.93
CA ALA A 44 -1.70 -17.94 -2.83
C ALA A 44 -2.74 -17.15 -3.63
N GLU A 45 -3.58 -17.85 -4.38
CA GLU A 45 -4.84 -17.28 -4.82
C GLU A 45 -5.77 -17.11 -3.63
N THR A 46 -6.58 -16.06 -3.63
CA THR A 46 -7.58 -15.82 -2.58
C THR A 46 -8.96 -16.30 -3.03
N THR A 47 -9.75 -16.79 -2.09
CA THR A 47 -11.15 -17.12 -2.34
C THR A 47 -12.02 -15.87 -2.29
N GLU A 48 -13.22 -15.91 -2.92
CA GLU A 48 -14.20 -14.82 -2.82
C GLU A 48 -14.54 -14.50 -1.34
N ALA A 49 -14.66 -15.52 -0.50
CA ALA A 49 -14.93 -15.33 0.92
C ALA A 49 -13.80 -14.56 1.65
N GLU A 50 -12.55 -14.77 1.28
CA GLU A 50 -11.41 -14.01 1.81
C GLU A 50 -11.40 -12.57 1.31
N ILE A 51 -11.83 -12.33 0.08
CA ILE A 51 -11.99 -10.97 -0.48
C ILE A 51 -13.12 -10.23 0.26
N ASP A 52 -14.26 -10.86 0.48
CA ASP A 52 -15.38 -10.30 1.23
C ASP A 52 -14.98 -9.98 2.68
N GLU A 53 -14.24 -10.90 3.32
CA GLU A 53 -13.67 -10.68 4.64
C GLU A 53 -12.71 -9.46 4.66
N ALA A 54 -11.84 -9.35 3.66
CA ALA A 54 -10.90 -8.24 3.53
C ALA A 54 -11.62 -6.89 3.41
N ILE A 55 -12.68 -6.83 2.59
CA ILE A 55 -13.51 -5.64 2.42
C ILE A 55 -14.19 -5.27 3.74
N ALA A 56 -14.77 -6.24 4.46
CA ALA A 56 -15.44 -6.01 5.74
C ALA A 56 -14.48 -5.49 6.83
N ILE A 57 -13.28 -6.08 6.91
CA ILE A 57 -12.20 -5.62 7.79
C ILE A 57 -11.75 -4.20 7.39
N GLY A 58 -11.58 -3.97 6.09
CA GLY A 58 -11.21 -2.66 5.54
C GLY A 58 -12.21 -1.57 5.92
N HIS A 59 -13.50 -1.83 5.79
CA HIS A 59 -14.55 -0.89 6.23
C HIS A 59 -14.47 -0.54 7.71
N THR A 60 -14.18 -1.53 8.55
CA THR A 60 -14.04 -1.31 10.00
C THR A 60 -12.77 -0.50 10.32
N ALA A 61 -11.67 -0.81 9.67
CA ALA A 61 -10.39 -0.11 9.83
C ALA A 61 -10.48 1.33 9.32
N GLN A 62 -11.12 1.55 8.17
CA GLN A 62 -11.27 2.86 7.56
C GLN A 62 -12.00 3.85 8.46
N LYS A 63 -13.03 3.44 9.15
CA LYS A 63 -13.73 4.32 10.12
C LYS A 63 -12.82 4.82 11.23
N LYS A 64 -11.93 3.95 11.73
CA LYS A 64 -10.94 4.31 12.76
C LYS A 64 -9.87 5.23 12.18
N TRP A 65 -9.42 4.94 10.96
CA TRP A 65 -8.44 5.73 10.24
C TRP A 65 -8.95 7.14 9.94
N TRP A 66 -10.18 7.26 9.46
CA TRP A 66 -10.82 8.55 9.20
C TRP A 66 -11.07 9.37 10.46
N ALA A 67 -11.33 8.72 11.61
CA ALA A 67 -11.50 9.41 12.89
C ALA A 67 -10.22 10.08 13.42
N MET A 68 -9.04 9.68 12.92
CA MET A 68 -7.77 10.35 13.21
C MET A 68 -7.69 11.69 12.49
N SER A 69 -7.01 12.66 13.11
CA SER A 69 -6.68 13.93 12.45
C SER A 69 -5.75 13.71 11.25
N GLY A 70 -5.70 14.68 10.34
CA GLY A 70 -4.72 14.65 9.23
C GLY A 70 -3.27 14.58 9.72
N LEU A 71 -2.97 15.17 10.88
CA LEU A 71 -1.63 15.10 11.52
C LEU A 71 -1.31 13.67 11.95
N GLU A 72 -2.18 13.03 12.72
CA GLU A 72 -1.96 11.66 13.21
C GLU A 72 -1.78 10.67 12.05
N ARG A 73 -2.60 10.79 11.00
CA ARG A 73 -2.42 9.97 9.77
C ARG A 73 -1.08 10.22 9.11
N SER A 74 -0.68 11.50 8.99
CA SER A 74 0.60 11.89 8.41
C SER A 74 1.79 11.31 9.18
N GLU A 75 1.77 11.36 10.52
CA GLU A 75 2.84 10.79 11.35
C GLU A 75 2.99 9.28 11.15
N ILE A 76 1.88 8.54 11.08
CA ILE A 76 1.91 7.10 10.77
C ILE A 76 2.48 6.84 9.37
N MET A 77 2.08 7.64 8.37
CA MET A 77 2.58 7.49 7.00
C MET A 77 4.07 7.80 6.91
N HIS A 78 4.57 8.80 7.64
CA HIS A 78 6.01 9.08 7.74
C HIS A 78 6.78 7.92 8.37
N GLU A 79 6.22 7.28 9.41
CA GLU A 79 6.84 6.10 10.02
C GLU A 79 6.91 4.93 9.03
N VAL A 80 5.86 4.70 8.23
CA VAL A 80 5.87 3.71 7.14
C VAL A 80 6.99 4.03 6.15
N ALA A 81 7.10 5.27 5.71
CA ALA A 81 8.16 5.71 4.78
C ALA A 81 9.56 5.50 5.37
N ASN A 82 9.75 5.81 6.66
CA ASN A 82 11.03 5.58 7.35
C ASN A 82 11.38 4.09 7.42
N ARG A 83 10.43 3.23 7.74
CA ARG A 83 10.64 1.77 7.75
C ARG A 83 10.98 1.24 6.37
N MET A 84 10.29 1.70 5.32
CA MET A 84 10.60 1.33 3.93
C MET A 84 12.03 1.74 3.56
N HIS A 85 12.44 2.96 3.90
CA HIS A 85 13.81 3.43 3.68
C HIS A 85 14.85 2.54 4.36
N HIS A 86 14.66 2.20 5.63
CA HIS A 86 15.57 1.28 6.35
C HIS A 86 15.59 -0.14 5.76
N MET A 87 14.48 -0.59 5.18
CA MET A 87 14.39 -1.88 4.52
C MET A 87 14.83 -1.85 3.05
N ARG A 88 15.31 -0.72 2.54
CA ARG A 88 15.68 -0.52 1.13
C ARG A 88 16.51 -1.67 0.53
N PRO A 89 17.60 -2.16 1.14
CA PRO A 89 18.38 -3.24 0.55
C PRO A 89 17.56 -4.53 0.39
N ARG A 90 16.72 -4.84 1.37
CA ARG A 90 15.90 -6.06 1.39
C ARG A 90 14.76 -6.00 0.39
N LEU A 91 14.07 -4.87 0.29
CA LEU A 91 13.00 -4.64 -0.68
C LEU A 91 13.55 -4.64 -2.12
N ALA A 92 14.71 -3.99 -2.34
CA ALA A 92 15.36 -3.98 -3.64
C ALA A 92 15.81 -5.39 -4.07
N GLU A 93 16.38 -6.19 -3.17
CA GLU A 93 16.75 -7.58 -3.47
C GLU A 93 15.52 -8.42 -3.82
N ALA A 94 14.41 -8.28 -3.07
CA ALA A 94 13.17 -9.00 -3.36
C ALA A 94 12.66 -8.68 -4.76
N MET A 95 12.54 -7.41 -5.12
CA MET A 95 12.09 -6.99 -6.46
C MET A 95 13.03 -7.47 -7.57
N THR A 96 14.34 -7.41 -7.34
CA THR A 96 15.30 -7.90 -8.33
C THR A 96 15.14 -9.39 -8.59
N ARG A 97 14.93 -10.18 -7.52
CA ARG A 97 14.79 -11.63 -7.66
C ARG A 97 13.46 -12.04 -8.30
N GLU A 98 12.34 -11.43 -7.89
CA GLU A 98 11.03 -11.88 -8.39
C GLU A 98 10.68 -11.36 -9.79
N MET A 99 11.32 -10.30 -10.27
CA MET A 99 10.96 -9.72 -11.56
C MET A 99 12.15 -9.49 -12.52
N GLY A 100 13.37 -9.72 -12.06
CA GLY A 100 14.57 -9.57 -12.90
C GLY A 100 15.03 -8.13 -13.13
N LYS A 101 14.48 -7.13 -12.46
CA LYS A 101 14.92 -5.73 -12.53
C LYS A 101 16.32 -5.59 -11.95
N PRO A 102 17.21 -4.79 -12.58
CA PRO A 102 18.54 -4.51 -12.02
C PRO A 102 18.44 -3.96 -10.59
N TYR A 103 19.30 -4.45 -9.69
CA TYR A 103 19.28 -4.07 -8.27
C TYR A 103 19.31 -2.54 -8.04
N LYS A 104 20.09 -1.82 -8.85
CA LYS A 104 20.14 -0.35 -8.75
C LYS A 104 18.77 0.28 -8.99
N GLU A 105 18.05 -0.16 -10.02
CA GLU A 105 16.71 0.35 -10.35
C GLU A 105 15.68 -0.05 -9.30
N SER A 106 15.78 -1.26 -8.77
CA SER A 106 14.94 -1.70 -7.64
C SER A 106 15.19 -0.85 -6.39
N ALA A 107 16.46 -0.51 -6.11
CA ALA A 107 16.80 0.34 -4.98
C ALA A 107 16.34 1.80 -5.16
N ASP A 108 16.40 2.33 -6.39
CA ASP A 108 15.89 3.66 -6.73
C ASP A 108 14.36 3.68 -6.63
N GLU A 109 13.67 2.60 -7.00
CA GLU A 109 12.23 2.45 -6.84
C GLU A 109 11.78 2.53 -5.38
N VAL A 110 12.53 1.95 -4.45
CA VAL A 110 12.23 2.08 -3.01
C VAL A 110 12.27 3.55 -2.59
N GLU A 111 13.27 4.31 -3.01
CA GLU A 111 13.39 5.75 -2.66
C GLU A 111 12.25 6.58 -3.27
N TRP A 112 11.85 6.30 -4.51
CA TRP A 112 10.69 6.96 -5.12
C TRP A 112 9.41 6.65 -4.35
N SER A 113 9.24 5.42 -3.92
CA SER A 113 8.10 4.99 -3.09
C SER A 113 8.06 5.71 -1.74
N VAL A 114 9.22 5.81 -1.06
CA VAL A 114 9.37 6.56 0.18
C VAL A 114 8.99 8.03 -0.02
N SER A 115 9.49 8.64 -1.10
CA SER A 115 9.19 10.04 -1.43
C SER A 115 7.70 10.25 -1.71
N ALA A 116 7.06 9.31 -2.42
CA ALA A 116 5.63 9.37 -2.72
C ALA A 116 4.76 9.30 -1.46
N ILE A 117 5.09 8.39 -0.53
CA ILE A 117 4.35 8.29 0.74
C ILE A 117 4.51 9.57 1.56
N ARG A 118 5.73 10.12 1.67
CA ARG A 118 5.98 11.37 2.38
C ARG A 118 5.22 12.56 1.78
N TYR A 119 5.21 12.67 0.45
CA TYR A 119 4.46 13.71 -0.26
C TYR A 119 2.96 13.62 0.04
N ASN A 120 2.37 12.44 -0.06
CA ASN A 120 0.96 12.23 0.22
C ASN A 120 0.61 12.47 1.69
N ALA A 121 1.49 12.10 2.62
CA ALA A 121 1.34 12.36 4.05
C ALA A 121 1.14 13.86 4.33
N GLU A 122 1.94 14.73 3.70
CA GLU A 122 1.81 16.18 3.86
C GLU A 122 0.58 16.74 3.12
N THR A 123 0.27 16.22 1.93
CA THR A 123 -0.92 16.64 1.16
C THR A 123 -2.20 16.37 1.95
N GLY A 124 -2.29 15.22 2.64
CA GLY A 124 -3.45 14.86 3.47
C GLY A 124 -3.68 15.77 4.68
N ARG A 125 -2.69 16.57 5.08
CA ARG A 125 -2.81 17.55 6.16
C ARG A 125 -3.38 18.90 5.71
N SER A 126 -3.23 19.27 4.45
CA SER A 126 -3.44 20.63 3.97
C SER A 126 -4.67 20.79 3.07
N ASP A 127 -5.14 19.76 2.42
CA ASP A 127 -6.20 19.86 1.41
C ASP A 127 -7.58 19.44 1.95
N ALA A 128 -8.25 20.35 2.63
CA ALA A 128 -9.55 20.11 3.26
C ALA A 128 -10.76 20.47 2.38
N GLY A 129 -10.61 21.31 1.35
CA GLY A 129 -11.70 21.80 0.51
C GLY A 129 -11.53 23.26 0.11
N ARG A 130 -12.61 23.87 -0.34
CA ARG A 130 -12.59 25.27 -0.83
C ARG A 130 -13.75 26.07 -0.25
N VAL A 131 -13.51 27.34 0.04
CA VAL A 131 -14.57 28.32 0.28
C VAL A 131 -14.96 28.93 -1.05
N MET A 132 -16.25 28.90 -1.37
CA MET A 132 -16.83 29.39 -2.61
C MET A 132 -17.33 30.82 -2.44
N GLY A 133 -17.43 31.56 -3.53
CA GLY A 133 -18.10 32.87 -3.53
C GLY A 133 -19.58 32.76 -3.17
N ASN A 134 -20.13 33.81 -2.56
CA ASN A 134 -21.53 33.87 -2.17
C ASN A 134 -22.35 34.56 -3.28
N GLU A 135 -23.33 33.86 -3.82
CA GLU A 135 -24.36 34.46 -4.70
C GLU A 135 -25.49 35.08 -3.89
N ILE A 136 -25.67 34.65 -2.64
CA ILE A 136 -26.73 35.13 -1.74
C ILE A 136 -26.07 35.74 -0.50
N GLN A 137 -26.46 36.97 -0.16
CA GLN A 137 -25.93 37.67 1.01
C GLN A 137 -26.24 36.93 2.30
N GLY A 138 -25.22 36.76 3.15
CA GLY A 138 -25.32 36.04 4.43
C GLY A 138 -25.17 34.53 4.35
N HIS A 139 -24.93 33.96 3.17
CA HIS A 139 -24.65 32.55 3.01
C HIS A 139 -23.14 32.29 2.93
N LEU A 140 -22.69 31.18 3.53
CA LEU A 140 -21.33 30.65 3.41
C LEU A 140 -21.38 29.33 2.65
N ASN A 141 -20.71 29.29 1.49
CA ASN A 141 -20.61 28.09 0.67
C ASN A 141 -19.18 27.52 0.75
N TYR A 142 -19.05 26.25 1.08
CA TYR A 142 -17.78 25.56 1.07
C TYR A 142 -17.92 24.09 0.64
N THR A 143 -16.83 23.52 0.15
CA THR A 143 -16.74 22.10 -0.15
C THR A 143 -15.87 21.41 0.91
N LEU A 144 -16.20 20.15 1.19
CA LEU A 144 -15.36 19.27 2.01
C LEU A 144 -15.00 18.04 1.18
N LYS A 145 -13.75 17.58 1.30
CA LYS A 145 -13.32 16.30 0.77
C LYS A 145 -13.60 15.22 1.81
N LEU A 146 -14.34 14.21 1.43
CA LEU A 146 -14.67 13.06 2.26
C LEU A 146 -14.07 11.80 1.64
N PRO A 147 -13.61 10.82 2.46
CA PRO A 147 -13.12 9.55 1.95
C PRO A 147 -14.28 8.76 1.30
N LEU A 148 -13.94 8.00 0.26
CA LEU A 148 -14.88 7.08 -0.39
C LEU A 148 -15.09 5.81 0.44
N GLY A 149 -14.09 5.41 1.22
CA GLY A 149 -14.11 4.19 2.05
C GLY A 149 -12.96 3.24 1.70
N VAL A 150 -13.28 1.99 1.43
CA VAL A 150 -12.28 0.99 1.03
C VAL A 150 -11.88 1.18 -0.43
N VAL A 151 -10.60 1.22 -0.69
CA VAL A 151 -10.02 1.32 -2.03
C VAL A 151 -9.32 0.01 -2.38
N VAL A 152 -9.65 -0.56 -3.53
CA VAL A 152 -8.93 -1.71 -4.10
C VAL A 152 -7.86 -1.19 -5.05
N SER A 153 -6.64 -1.68 -4.88
CA SER A 153 -5.49 -1.28 -5.68
C SER A 153 -4.85 -2.51 -6.31
N ILE A 154 -4.92 -2.62 -7.65
CA ILE A 154 -4.31 -3.71 -8.41
C ILE A 154 -3.02 -3.17 -9.03
N GLN A 155 -1.88 -3.75 -8.63
CA GLN A 155 -0.57 -3.27 -9.03
C GLN A 155 -0.07 -3.93 -10.31
N THR A 156 0.71 -3.18 -11.10
CA THR A 156 1.44 -3.74 -12.23
C THR A 156 2.78 -4.30 -11.74
N PHE A 157 3.31 -5.28 -12.48
CA PHE A 157 4.54 -5.97 -12.07
C PHE A 157 5.82 -5.14 -12.24
N ASN A 158 5.84 -4.17 -13.16
CA ASN A 158 7.08 -3.48 -13.57
C ASN A 158 7.59 -2.42 -12.57
N TYR A 159 6.68 -1.78 -11.78
CA TYR A 159 6.98 -0.84 -10.69
C TYR A 159 6.05 -1.10 -9.49
N PRO A 160 6.10 -2.31 -8.90
CA PRO A 160 5.10 -2.73 -7.95
C PRO A 160 5.07 -1.88 -6.69
N LEU A 161 6.23 -1.51 -6.16
CA LEU A 161 6.33 -0.75 -4.92
C LEU A 161 5.98 0.73 -5.12
N THR A 162 6.42 1.34 -6.23
CA THR A 162 6.11 2.74 -6.55
C THR A 162 4.62 2.93 -6.79
N LEU A 163 3.99 2.05 -7.54
CA LEU A 163 2.56 2.16 -7.83
C LEU A 163 1.71 1.88 -6.60
N LEU A 164 2.12 0.93 -5.76
CA LEU A 164 1.50 0.72 -4.45
C LEU A 164 1.60 2.01 -3.60
N ALA A 165 2.78 2.61 -3.52
CA ALA A 165 3.01 3.83 -2.73
C ALA A 165 2.20 5.03 -3.24
N TRP A 166 2.07 5.20 -4.57
CA TRP A 166 1.28 6.28 -5.16
C TRP A 166 -0.21 6.11 -4.86
N GLN A 167 -0.75 4.93 -5.12
CA GLN A 167 -2.18 4.67 -4.97
C GLN A 167 -2.60 4.59 -3.50
N SER A 168 -1.91 3.76 -2.70
CA SER A 168 -2.24 3.62 -1.28
C SER A 168 -1.88 4.88 -0.48
N GLY A 169 -0.78 5.55 -0.80
CA GLY A 169 -0.40 6.81 -0.17
C GLY A 169 -1.47 7.89 -0.33
N ALA A 170 -1.97 8.10 -1.56
CA ALA A 170 -3.04 9.05 -1.83
C ALA A 170 -4.36 8.66 -1.15
N ALA A 171 -4.74 7.37 -1.24
CA ALA A 171 -5.96 6.87 -0.62
C ALA A 171 -5.95 7.03 0.91
N LEU A 172 -4.85 6.62 1.57
CA LEU A 172 -4.69 6.71 3.02
C LEU A 172 -4.64 8.18 3.50
N ALA A 173 -3.92 9.05 2.79
CA ALA A 173 -3.86 10.48 3.10
C ALA A 173 -5.26 11.12 3.07
N ALA A 174 -6.09 10.74 2.10
CA ALA A 174 -7.48 11.19 1.98
C ALA A 174 -8.44 10.54 3.00
N GLY A 175 -7.98 9.58 3.83
CA GLY A 175 -8.78 8.95 4.88
C GLY A 175 -9.53 7.68 4.45
N ASN A 176 -9.18 7.10 3.29
CA ASN A 176 -9.73 5.82 2.83
C ASN A 176 -9.06 4.65 3.51
#